data_51f85d56f8786fa1d61d30eb590049bb
#
_entry.id   51f85d56f8786fa1d61d30eb590049bb
#
_cell.length_a   1.000
_cell.length_b   1.000
_cell.length_c   1.000
_cell.angle_alpha   90.00
_cell.angle_beta   90.00
_cell.angle_gamma   90.00
#
_symmetry.space_group_name_H-M   'P 1'
#
loop_
_entity.id
_entity.type
_entity.pdbx_description
1 polymer ?
#
loop_
_entity_poly.entity_id
_entity_poly.type
_entity_poly.pdbx_seq_one_letter_code
_entity_poly.pdbx_strand_id
1 'polypeptide(L)'
;MKLKTVTLRGYKSIAKLEAFELRNLNVLIGANGAGKSNFIGIFKLLAALADGNLQTFVQKQGGPDALLHGSRKRTQQIDAEIYFQPQYQGISNGYRISLTPTADNRLIFSREETWIDGHYTAKAIPLGTAHDEAKLRDDQRAVSTYVRPAMQSWRQYHFHDTGDSAAVKRQHGSNDNLRLKPAADNLAAYLAKLKKTYPDAYQ
;
A
#
# COMPACT_ATOMS: atom_id res chain seq x y z
N MET A 1 2.50 -12.35 4.70
CA MET A 1 2.42 -12.70 3.26
C MET A 1 3.39 -11.81 2.48
N LYS A 2 4.11 -12.37 1.49
CA LYS A 2 4.97 -11.59 0.59
C LYS A 2 4.18 -11.21 -0.65
N LEU A 3 4.24 -9.96 -1.06
CA LEU A 3 3.65 -9.48 -2.29
C LEU A 3 4.46 -10.03 -3.49
N LYS A 4 3.77 -10.49 -4.52
CA LYS A 4 4.37 -11.04 -5.74
C LYS A 4 4.33 -10.04 -6.88
N THR A 5 3.14 -9.55 -7.23
CA THR A 5 2.95 -8.63 -8.35
C THR A 5 2.01 -7.49 -7.98
N VAL A 6 2.22 -6.37 -8.66
CA VAL A 6 1.36 -5.19 -8.63
C VAL A 6 1.02 -4.77 -10.05
N THR A 7 -0.25 -4.60 -10.34
CA THR A 7 -0.76 -3.91 -11.53
C THR A 7 -1.40 -2.60 -11.09
N LEU A 8 -1.14 -1.52 -11.82
CA LEU A 8 -1.65 -0.20 -11.49
C LEU A 8 -1.95 0.56 -12.78
N ARG A 9 -3.14 1.12 -12.88
CA ARG A 9 -3.54 1.94 -14.03
C ARG A 9 -4.23 3.21 -13.54
N GLY A 10 -3.94 4.31 -14.20
CA GLY A 10 -4.65 5.57 -13.96
C GLY A 10 -4.34 6.25 -12.64
N TYR A 11 -3.21 6.00 -12.00
CA TYR A 11 -2.87 6.54 -10.67
C TYR A 11 -1.71 7.55 -10.75
N LYS A 12 -1.98 8.80 -10.38
CA LYS A 12 -0.99 9.90 -10.33
C LYS A 12 -0.14 9.98 -11.61
N SER A 13 1.17 9.82 -11.54
CA SER A 13 2.05 9.80 -12.72
C SER A 13 2.07 8.46 -13.46
N ILE A 14 1.42 7.44 -12.94
CA ILE A 14 1.44 6.09 -13.50
C ILE A 14 0.19 5.90 -14.36
N ALA A 15 0.36 6.02 -15.69
CA ALA A 15 -0.71 5.71 -16.62
C ALA A 15 -1.02 4.22 -16.63
N LYS A 16 0.04 3.39 -16.71
CA LYS A 16 -0.07 1.94 -16.79
C LYS A 16 1.19 1.25 -16.29
N LEU A 17 1.01 0.27 -15.40
CA LEU A 17 2.03 -0.64 -14.89
C LEU A 17 1.40 -2.02 -14.78
N GLU A 18 1.88 -3.00 -15.54
CA GLU A 18 1.27 -4.33 -15.63
C GLU A 18 2.14 -5.37 -14.95
N ALA A 19 1.51 -6.15 -14.06
CA ALA A 19 2.09 -7.32 -13.43
C ALA A 19 3.55 -7.14 -12.96
N PHE A 20 3.86 -5.95 -12.42
CA PHE A 20 5.21 -5.63 -11.94
C PHE A 20 5.61 -6.59 -10.82
N GLU A 21 6.63 -7.40 -11.07
CA GLU A 21 7.11 -8.37 -10.10
C GLU A 21 7.90 -7.70 -8.98
N LEU A 22 7.56 -8.05 -7.74
CA LEU A 22 8.26 -7.62 -6.54
C LEU A 22 9.12 -8.75 -5.97
N ARG A 23 10.35 -8.41 -5.64
CA ARG A 23 11.32 -9.28 -4.96
C ARG A 23 11.42 -8.92 -3.48
N ASN A 24 12.27 -9.63 -2.72
CA ASN A 24 12.52 -9.33 -1.31
C ASN A 24 13.11 -7.91 -1.12
N LEU A 25 13.94 -7.47 -2.07
CA LEU A 25 14.50 -6.13 -2.15
C LEU A 25 14.25 -5.58 -3.55
N ASN A 26 13.70 -4.38 -3.64
CA ASN A 26 13.49 -3.65 -4.89
C ASN A 26 14.08 -2.25 -4.74
N VAL A 27 14.88 -1.83 -5.70
CA VAL A 27 15.49 -0.49 -5.72
C VAL A 27 14.93 0.28 -6.90
N LEU A 28 14.26 1.41 -6.63
CA LEU A 28 13.70 2.29 -7.64
C LEU A 28 14.67 3.44 -7.91
N ILE A 29 15.25 3.47 -9.10
CA ILE A 29 16.19 4.50 -9.55
C ILE A 29 15.52 5.32 -10.67
N GLY A 30 15.77 6.61 -10.70
CA GLY A 30 15.26 7.51 -11.73
C GLY A 30 15.32 8.97 -11.31
N ALA A 31 15.13 9.88 -12.25
CA ALA A 31 15.09 11.31 -12.01
C ALA A 31 13.97 11.75 -11.05
N ASN A 32 14.06 12.96 -10.52
CA ASN A 32 12.94 13.55 -9.77
C ASN A 32 11.72 13.68 -10.69
N GLY A 33 10.55 13.37 -10.17
CA GLY A 33 9.33 13.32 -10.97
C GLY A 33 9.07 12.03 -11.75
N ALA A 34 10.01 11.07 -11.82
CA ALA A 34 9.83 9.79 -12.54
C ALA A 34 8.75 8.84 -11.98
N GLY A 35 8.04 9.25 -10.92
CA GLY A 35 6.94 8.45 -10.35
C GLY A 35 7.32 7.49 -9.22
N LYS A 36 8.58 7.43 -8.77
CA LYS A 36 9.03 6.56 -7.67
C LYS A 36 8.17 6.71 -6.42
N SER A 37 7.97 7.93 -5.95
CA SER A 37 7.15 8.22 -4.76
C SER A 37 5.67 7.91 -5.00
N ASN A 38 5.18 8.04 -6.23
CA ASN A 38 3.80 7.68 -6.58
C ASN A 38 3.62 6.17 -6.55
N PHE A 39 4.60 5.40 -7.06
CA PHE A 39 4.57 3.95 -6.93
C PHE A 39 4.57 3.49 -5.46
N ILE A 40 5.42 4.09 -4.61
CA ILE A 40 5.39 3.79 -3.17
C ILE A 40 4.09 4.26 -2.53
N GLY A 41 3.52 5.38 -3.01
CA GLY A 41 2.27 5.95 -2.52
C GLY A 41 1.05 5.05 -2.68
N ILE A 42 1.05 4.10 -3.64
CA ILE A 42 -0.07 3.15 -3.81
C ILE A 42 -0.26 2.28 -2.57
N PHE A 43 0.82 1.90 -1.89
CA PHE A 43 0.74 1.08 -0.69
C PHE A 43 0.06 1.83 0.48
N LYS A 44 0.17 3.18 0.52
CA LYS A 44 -0.61 4.00 1.47
C LYS A 44 -2.10 3.98 1.14
N LEU A 45 -2.46 4.10 -0.14
CA LEU A 45 -3.86 3.97 -0.56
C LEU A 45 -4.40 2.60 -0.18
N LEU A 46 -3.72 1.53 -0.56
CA LEU A 46 -4.17 0.17 -0.27
C LEU A 46 -4.28 -0.12 1.24
N ALA A 47 -3.35 0.39 2.06
CA ALA A 47 -3.46 0.30 3.51
C ALA A 47 -4.67 1.09 4.05
N ALA A 48 -4.93 2.30 3.52
CA ALA A 48 -6.12 3.08 3.89
C ALA A 48 -7.42 2.36 3.53
N LEU A 49 -7.47 1.64 2.40
CA LEU A 49 -8.61 0.79 2.04
C LEU A 49 -8.81 -0.34 3.06
N ALA A 50 -7.75 -1.04 3.43
CA ALA A 50 -7.83 -2.12 4.42
C ALA A 50 -8.30 -1.65 5.81
N ASP A 51 -8.08 -0.37 6.13
CA ASP A 51 -8.54 0.29 7.36
C ASP A 51 -9.94 0.94 7.22
N GLY A 52 -10.56 0.94 6.03
CA GLY A 52 -11.84 1.61 5.76
C GLY A 52 -11.74 3.13 5.85
N ASN A 53 -10.68 3.72 5.33
CA ASN A 53 -10.37 5.14 5.41
C ASN A 53 -10.15 5.78 4.01
N LEU A 54 -10.80 5.26 2.97
CA LEU A 54 -10.61 5.74 1.60
C LEU A 54 -10.93 7.23 1.49
N GLN A 55 -12.11 7.67 1.96
CA GLN A 55 -12.51 9.07 1.78
C GLN A 55 -11.61 10.04 2.53
N THR A 56 -11.20 9.69 3.76
CA THR A 56 -10.22 10.48 4.52
C THR A 56 -8.88 10.57 3.77
N PHE A 57 -8.44 9.47 3.17
CA PHE A 57 -7.23 9.45 2.36
C PHE A 57 -7.37 10.35 1.13
N VAL A 58 -8.47 10.23 0.38
CA VAL A 58 -8.75 11.05 -0.82
C VAL A 58 -8.72 12.54 -0.49
N GLN A 59 -9.40 12.95 0.57
CA GLN A 59 -9.42 14.34 1.03
C GLN A 59 -8.02 14.87 1.38
N LYS A 60 -7.23 14.09 2.14
CA LYS A 60 -5.85 14.44 2.51
C LYS A 60 -4.91 14.56 1.30
N GLN A 61 -5.21 13.86 0.20
CA GLN A 61 -4.44 13.94 -1.04
C GLN A 61 -4.87 15.09 -1.97
N GLY A 62 -5.91 15.85 -1.63
CA GLY A 62 -6.45 16.95 -2.45
C GLY A 62 -7.57 16.52 -3.40
N GLY A 63 -8.25 15.43 -3.10
CA GLY A 63 -9.39 14.93 -3.86
C GLY A 63 -9.03 13.92 -4.97
N PRO A 64 -10.05 13.44 -5.70
CA PRO A 64 -9.87 12.43 -6.76
C PRO A 64 -8.92 12.87 -7.87
N ASP A 65 -8.97 14.12 -8.29
CA ASP A 65 -8.14 14.64 -9.39
C ASP A 65 -6.63 14.60 -9.07
N ALA A 66 -6.26 14.71 -7.80
CA ALA A 66 -4.87 14.58 -7.36
C ALA A 66 -4.38 13.11 -7.35
N LEU A 67 -5.31 12.15 -7.40
CA LEU A 67 -5.03 10.71 -7.43
C LEU A 67 -5.11 10.13 -8.83
N LEU A 68 -5.96 10.68 -9.70
CA LEU A 68 -6.12 10.25 -11.08
C LEU A 68 -4.93 10.69 -11.95
N HIS A 69 -4.56 9.87 -12.92
CA HIS A 69 -3.53 10.20 -13.90
C HIS A 69 -4.02 11.30 -14.85
N GLY A 70 -3.45 12.51 -14.72
CA GLY A 70 -3.85 13.65 -15.54
C GLY A 70 -5.26 14.18 -15.22
N SER A 71 -5.77 13.94 -14.01
CA SER A 71 -7.11 14.28 -13.52
C SER A 71 -8.26 13.52 -14.22
N ARG A 72 -9.50 13.73 -13.75
CA ARG A 72 -10.72 13.11 -14.34
C ARG A 72 -10.98 13.51 -15.80
N LYS A 73 -10.36 14.58 -16.29
CA LYS A 73 -10.43 14.96 -17.71
C LYS A 73 -9.74 13.96 -18.63
N ARG A 74 -8.73 13.26 -18.12
CA ARG A 74 -7.91 12.31 -18.88
C ARG A 74 -8.15 10.86 -18.48
N THR A 75 -8.39 10.62 -17.21
CA THR A 75 -8.52 9.28 -16.62
C THR A 75 -9.78 9.22 -15.77
N GLN A 76 -10.65 8.27 -16.07
CA GLN A 76 -11.93 8.14 -15.39
C GLN A 76 -11.92 7.15 -14.23
N GLN A 77 -10.82 6.38 -14.05
CA GLN A 77 -10.78 5.30 -13.11
C GLN A 77 -9.31 5.01 -12.68
N ILE A 78 -9.15 4.59 -11.45
CA ILE A 78 -7.91 4.00 -10.92
C ILE A 78 -8.15 2.51 -10.79
N ASP A 79 -7.31 1.69 -11.41
CA ASP A 79 -7.29 0.24 -11.18
C ASP A 79 -6.05 -0.15 -10.41
N ALA A 80 -6.21 -1.00 -9.41
CA ALA A 80 -5.10 -1.63 -8.71
C ALA A 80 -5.37 -3.12 -8.51
N GLU A 81 -4.36 -3.93 -8.79
CA GLU A 81 -4.38 -5.37 -8.55
C GLU A 81 -3.10 -5.78 -7.84
N ILE A 82 -3.23 -6.53 -6.79
CA ILE A 82 -2.12 -7.08 -6.03
C ILE A 82 -2.29 -8.59 -5.88
N TYR A 83 -1.18 -9.31 -6.04
CA TYR A 83 -1.11 -10.75 -5.83
C TYR A 83 0.01 -11.07 -4.87
N PHE A 84 -0.26 -11.99 -3.98
CA PHE A 84 0.70 -12.49 -3.01
C PHE A 84 1.34 -13.79 -3.48
N GLN A 85 2.54 -14.06 -2.99
CA GLN A 85 3.22 -15.34 -3.23
C GLN A 85 2.40 -16.48 -2.61
N PRO A 86 2.38 -17.66 -3.25
CA PRO A 86 1.76 -18.84 -2.69
C PRO A 86 2.33 -19.15 -1.31
N GLN A 87 1.47 -19.45 -0.34
CA GLN A 87 1.89 -19.77 1.02
C GLN A 87 1.60 -21.23 1.37
N TYR A 88 0.37 -21.63 1.25
CA TYR A 88 -0.08 -22.97 1.61
C TYR A 88 -0.59 -23.71 0.38
N GLN A 89 -0.09 -24.92 0.15
CA GLN A 89 -0.50 -25.78 -0.98
C GLN A 89 -0.49 -25.10 -2.37
N GLY A 90 0.42 -24.14 -2.59
CA GLY A 90 0.49 -23.41 -3.84
C GLY A 90 -0.62 -22.37 -4.08
N ILE A 91 -1.44 -22.08 -3.06
CA ILE A 91 -2.54 -21.12 -3.17
C ILE A 91 -2.01 -19.69 -3.07
N SER A 92 -2.31 -18.87 -4.07
CA SER A 92 -2.07 -17.44 -4.11
C SER A 92 -3.36 -16.68 -3.79
N ASN A 93 -3.25 -15.63 -3.02
CA ASN A 93 -4.32 -14.69 -2.75
C ASN A 93 -4.05 -13.36 -3.43
N GLY A 94 -5.10 -12.61 -3.75
CA GLY A 94 -4.99 -11.29 -4.34
C GLY A 94 -6.16 -10.38 -3.99
N TYR A 95 -6.03 -9.11 -4.35
CA TYR A 95 -7.06 -8.10 -4.19
C TYR A 95 -7.06 -7.18 -5.40
N ARG A 96 -8.24 -6.90 -5.93
CA ARG A 96 -8.45 -6.04 -7.11
C ARG A 96 -9.49 -4.99 -6.81
N ILE A 97 -9.22 -3.79 -7.24
CA ILE A 97 -10.13 -2.66 -7.14
C ILE A 97 -10.18 -1.86 -8.42
N SER A 98 -11.32 -1.23 -8.64
CA SER A 98 -11.48 -0.10 -9.54
C SER A 98 -12.20 1.02 -8.80
N LEU A 99 -11.60 2.21 -8.80
CA LEU A 99 -12.14 3.40 -8.14
C LEU A 99 -12.49 4.47 -9.17
N THR A 100 -13.70 4.99 -9.12
CA THR A 100 -14.22 6.00 -10.04
C THR A 100 -14.56 7.28 -9.29
N PRO A 101 -14.21 8.47 -9.82
CA PRO A 101 -14.56 9.74 -9.19
C PRO A 101 -16.04 10.05 -9.35
N THR A 102 -16.61 10.64 -8.32
CA THR A 102 -18.00 11.14 -8.31
C THR A 102 -18.03 12.65 -8.49
N ALA A 103 -19.21 13.21 -8.79
CA ALA A 103 -19.42 14.64 -8.95
C ALA A 103 -19.16 15.42 -7.64
N ASP A 104 -19.40 14.82 -6.50
CA ASP A 104 -19.19 15.36 -5.15
C ASP A 104 -17.77 15.15 -4.60
N ASN A 105 -16.80 14.93 -5.49
CA ASN A 105 -15.35 14.82 -5.17
C ASN A 105 -15.00 13.65 -4.23
N ARG A 106 -15.68 12.52 -4.36
CA ARG A 106 -15.33 11.25 -3.72
C ARG A 106 -14.75 10.27 -4.75
N LEU A 107 -14.13 9.21 -4.27
CA LEU A 107 -13.89 8.00 -5.04
C LEU A 107 -14.83 6.90 -4.53
N ILE A 108 -15.47 6.20 -5.44
CA ILE A 108 -16.31 5.04 -5.12
C ILE A 108 -15.76 3.80 -5.82
N PHE A 109 -16.05 2.65 -5.24
CA PHE A 109 -15.67 1.38 -5.85
C PHE A 109 -16.62 1.06 -7.02
N SER A 110 -16.11 1.08 -8.23
CA SER A 110 -16.80 0.47 -9.39
C SER A 110 -16.57 -1.04 -9.45
N ARG A 111 -15.50 -1.53 -8.80
CA ARG A 111 -15.22 -2.95 -8.57
C ARG A 111 -14.42 -3.11 -7.28
N GLU A 112 -14.80 -4.09 -6.47
CA GLU A 112 -14.00 -4.58 -5.36
C GLU A 112 -14.11 -6.10 -5.31
N GLU A 113 -12.97 -6.80 -5.32
CA GLU A 113 -12.93 -8.25 -5.26
C GLU A 113 -11.65 -8.77 -4.62
N THR A 114 -11.73 -9.88 -3.93
CA THR A 114 -10.58 -10.70 -3.60
C THR A 114 -10.39 -11.77 -4.65
N TRP A 115 -9.18 -12.30 -4.73
CA TRP A 115 -8.82 -13.32 -5.71
C TRP A 115 -8.14 -14.49 -5.03
N ILE A 116 -8.50 -15.70 -5.43
CA ILE A 116 -7.83 -16.92 -5.05
C ILE A 116 -7.39 -17.68 -6.30
N ASP A 117 -6.16 -18.13 -6.32
CA ASP A 117 -5.59 -18.96 -7.37
C ASP A 117 -4.89 -20.16 -6.73
N GLY A 118 -5.34 -21.35 -7.06
CA GLY A 118 -4.82 -22.61 -6.53
C GLY A 118 -4.80 -23.69 -7.62
N HIS A 119 -4.32 -24.87 -7.29
CA HIS A 119 -4.11 -25.98 -8.24
C HIS A 119 -5.31 -26.34 -9.12
N TYR A 120 -6.53 -26.02 -8.71
CA TYR A 120 -7.75 -26.42 -9.39
C TYR A 120 -8.70 -25.28 -9.75
N THR A 121 -8.52 -24.08 -9.18
CA THR A 121 -9.44 -22.96 -9.40
C THR A 121 -8.75 -21.63 -9.26
N ALA A 122 -8.84 -20.80 -10.31
CA ALA A 122 -8.62 -19.37 -10.21
C ALA A 122 -10.00 -18.69 -10.12
N LYS A 123 -10.30 -18.00 -9.02
CA LYS A 123 -11.62 -17.42 -8.79
C LYS A 123 -11.56 -16.02 -8.21
N ALA A 124 -12.27 -15.10 -8.85
CA ALA A 124 -12.62 -13.81 -8.26
C ALA A 124 -13.79 -13.99 -7.29
N ILE A 125 -13.70 -13.31 -6.15
CA ILE A 125 -14.73 -13.30 -5.10
C ILE A 125 -15.17 -11.85 -4.95
N PRO A 126 -16.29 -11.43 -5.59
CA PRO A 126 -16.77 -10.07 -5.52
C PRO A 126 -17.09 -9.64 -4.09
N LEU A 127 -16.67 -8.45 -3.72
CA LEU A 127 -17.03 -7.78 -2.47
C LEU A 127 -18.17 -6.76 -2.70
N GLY A 128 -18.29 -6.24 -3.92
CA GLY A 128 -19.39 -5.37 -4.33
C GLY A 128 -18.96 -4.17 -5.16
N THR A 129 -19.91 -3.28 -5.40
CA THR A 129 -19.74 -2.07 -6.20
C THR A 129 -20.53 -0.92 -5.56
N ALA A 130 -20.30 0.33 -6.02
CA ALA A 130 -21.02 1.54 -5.65
C ALA A 130 -21.01 1.83 -4.14
N HIS A 131 -19.92 1.54 -3.45
CA HIS A 131 -19.72 1.86 -2.05
C HIS A 131 -18.52 2.79 -1.85
N ASP A 132 -18.53 3.53 -0.75
CA ASP A 132 -17.57 4.59 -0.45
C ASP A 132 -16.32 4.08 0.24
N GLU A 133 -16.44 3.03 1.04
CA GLU A 133 -15.33 2.44 1.79
C GLU A 133 -15.18 0.96 1.46
N ALA A 134 -13.96 0.44 1.59
CA ALA A 134 -13.65 -0.95 1.24
C ALA A 134 -14.44 -1.94 2.11
N LYS A 135 -15.18 -2.83 1.49
CA LYS A 135 -15.85 -3.96 2.16
C LYS A 135 -14.85 -5.04 2.64
N LEU A 136 -13.63 -5.03 2.08
CA LEU A 136 -12.54 -5.86 2.58
C LEU A 136 -12.33 -5.72 4.09
N ARG A 137 -12.59 -4.53 4.65
CA ARG A 137 -12.47 -4.26 6.08
C ARG A 137 -13.30 -5.21 6.94
N ASP A 138 -14.53 -5.46 6.54
CA ASP A 138 -15.51 -6.19 7.33
C ASP A 138 -15.76 -7.62 6.81
N ASP A 139 -15.19 -7.96 5.65
CA ASP A 139 -15.36 -9.28 5.04
C ASP A 139 -14.60 -10.36 5.82
N GLN A 140 -15.33 -11.45 6.17
CA GLN A 140 -14.81 -12.55 6.98
C GLN A 140 -14.44 -13.78 6.15
N ARG A 141 -14.56 -13.73 4.83
CA ARG A 141 -14.17 -14.84 3.95
C ARG A 141 -12.65 -15.07 4.03
N ALA A 142 -12.24 -16.33 3.87
CA ALA A 142 -10.86 -16.75 4.09
C ALA A 142 -9.82 -15.86 3.39
N VAL A 143 -10.04 -15.52 2.09
CA VAL A 143 -9.08 -14.68 1.35
C VAL A 143 -8.93 -13.30 1.99
N SER A 144 -10.02 -12.67 2.38
CA SER A 144 -10.02 -11.34 3.00
C SER A 144 -9.30 -11.33 4.35
N THR A 145 -9.43 -12.40 5.13
CA THR A 145 -8.74 -12.53 6.43
C THR A 145 -7.22 -12.68 6.29
N TYR A 146 -6.72 -13.07 5.10
CA TYR A 146 -5.29 -13.08 4.79
C TYR A 146 -4.82 -11.77 4.16
N VAL A 147 -5.57 -11.23 3.20
CA VAL A 147 -5.19 -10.04 2.42
C VAL A 147 -5.19 -8.78 3.29
N ARG A 148 -6.25 -8.56 4.07
CA ARG A 148 -6.40 -7.36 4.91
C ARG A 148 -5.23 -7.14 5.88
N PRO A 149 -4.84 -8.10 6.75
CA PRO A 149 -3.72 -7.90 7.65
C PRO A 149 -2.40 -7.67 6.93
N ALA A 150 -2.19 -8.30 5.76
CA ALA A 150 -1.01 -8.07 4.95
C ALA A 150 -0.93 -6.61 4.49
N MET A 151 -2.02 -6.05 3.95
CA MET A 151 -2.10 -4.64 3.54
C MET A 151 -1.93 -3.69 4.72
N GLN A 152 -2.54 -3.98 5.87
CA GLN A 152 -2.42 -3.21 7.11
C GLN A 152 -1.00 -3.23 7.70
N SER A 153 -0.21 -4.24 7.37
CA SER A 153 1.17 -4.37 7.86
C SER A 153 2.17 -3.47 7.13
N TRP A 154 1.82 -2.97 5.95
CA TRP A 154 2.74 -2.15 5.16
C TRP A 154 3.09 -0.84 5.85
N ARG A 155 4.38 -0.51 5.82
CA ARG A 155 4.91 0.71 6.43
C ARG A 155 5.75 1.45 5.43
N GLN A 156 5.60 2.76 5.40
CA GLN A 156 6.46 3.64 4.62
C GLN A 156 7.29 4.50 5.57
N TYR A 157 8.59 4.52 5.32
CA TYR A 157 9.55 5.30 6.07
C TYR A 157 10.16 6.38 5.18
N HIS A 158 10.48 7.53 5.77
CA HIS A 158 11.12 8.65 5.09
C HIS A 158 12.42 8.98 5.81
N PHE A 159 13.56 8.59 5.21
CA PHE A 159 14.90 8.84 5.75
C PHE A 159 15.67 9.91 4.98
N HIS A 160 15.03 10.65 4.09
CA HIS A 160 15.69 11.56 3.16
C HIS A 160 16.00 12.94 3.76
N ASP A 161 15.42 13.29 4.90
CA ASP A 161 15.76 14.53 5.58
C ASP A 161 17.07 14.33 6.37
N THR A 162 18.14 14.93 5.87
CA THR A 162 19.48 14.91 6.48
C THR A 162 19.91 16.29 7.00
N GLY A 163 19.03 17.31 6.93
CA GLY A 163 19.24 18.65 7.48
C GLY A 163 19.49 18.62 9.00
N ASP A 164 19.95 19.73 9.56
CA ASP A 164 20.24 19.81 11.01
C ASP A 164 18.99 19.68 11.88
N SER A 165 17.83 20.06 11.35
CA SER A 165 16.52 19.90 11.99
C SER A 165 15.87 18.54 11.76
N ALA A 166 16.52 17.65 11.00
CA ALA A 166 15.97 16.34 10.64
C ALA A 166 15.49 15.55 11.88
N ALA A 167 14.32 14.93 11.77
CA ALA A 167 13.72 14.16 12.87
C ALA A 167 14.66 13.07 13.38
N VAL A 168 15.40 12.41 12.47
CA VAL A 168 16.36 11.33 12.79
C VAL A 168 17.53 11.80 13.66
N LYS A 169 17.87 13.11 13.63
CA LYS A 169 18.95 13.70 14.44
C LYS A 169 18.50 14.21 15.80
N ARG A 170 17.20 14.22 16.07
CA ARG A 170 16.65 14.71 17.35
C ARG A 170 16.90 13.70 18.47
N GLN A 171 17.04 14.23 19.69
CA GLN A 171 17.12 13.38 20.88
C GLN A 171 15.74 12.83 21.24
N HIS A 172 15.66 11.54 21.43
CA HIS A 172 14.47 10.82 21.87
C HIS A 172 14.76 9.93 23.05
N GLY A 173 13.75 9.63 23.86
CA GLY A 173 13.90 8.72 25.00
C GLY A 173 14.32 7.31 24.54
N SER A 174 15.22 6.68 25.28
CA SER A 174 15.73 5.34 24.98
C SER A 174 14.65 4.25 25.02
N ASN A 175 13.52 4.52 25.69
CA ASN A 175 12.36 3.63 25.80
C ASN A 175 11.40 3.75 24.59
N ASP A 176 11.58 4.73 23.69
CA ASP A 176 10.79 4.86 22.47
C ASP A 176 11.34 3.92 21.36
N ASN A 177 11.28 2.63 21.60
CA ASN A 177 11.95 1.59 20.81
C ASN A 177 11.06 0.41 20.42
N LEU A 178 9.74 0.50 20.61
CA LEU A 178 8.83 -0.61 20.28
C LEU A 178 8.68 -0.81 18.77
N ARG A 179 8.60 0.27 18.03
CA ARG A 179 8.47 0.27 16.55
C ARG A 179 9.24 1.45 15.98
N LEU A 180 9.87 1.25 14.82
CA LEU A 180 10.44 2.35 14.07
C LEU A 180 9.32 3.28 13.59
N LYS A 181 9.46 4.58 13.82
CA LYS A 181 8.49 5.60 13.40
C LYS A 181 8.71 6.00 11.93
N PRO A 182 7.66 6.47 11.23
CA PRO A 182 7.76 6.79 9.80
C PRO A 182 8.82 7.84 9.42
N ALA A 183 9.08 8.80 10.30
CA ALA A 183 10.10 9.84 10.11
C ALA A 183 11.48 9.44 10.67
N ALA A 184 11.62 8.21 11.19
CA ALA A 184 12.82 7.68 11.83
C ALA A 184 13.32 8.51 13.03
N ASP A 185 12.46 9.31 13.64
CA ASP A 185 12.80 10.13 14.80
C ASP A 185 13.30 9.32 16.00
N ASN A 186 12.89 8.06 16.14
CA ASN A 186 13.35 7.14 17.18
C ASN A 186 14.38 6.10 16.68
N LEU A 187 15.07 6.34 15.56
CA LEU A 187 15.97 5.35 14.94
C LEU A 187 17.06 4.88 15.92
N ALA A 188 17.70 5.78 16.64
CA ALA A 188 18.78 5.44 17.58
C ALA A 188 18.29 4.49 18.70
N ALA A 189 17.14 4.78 19.31
CA ALA A 189 16.54 3.93 20.33
C ALA A 189 16.13 2.56 19.78
N TYR A 190 15.58 2.53 18.57
CA TYR A 190 15.18 1.30 17.90
C TYR A 190 16.39 0.42 17.53
N LEU A 191 17.47 1.00 16.98
CA LEU A 191 18.72 0.29 16.68
C LEU A 191 19.40 -0.24 17.94
N ALA A 192 19.44 0.54 19.02
CA ALA A 192 19.98 0.08 20.31
C ALA A 192 19.22 -1.15 20.84
N LYS A 193 17.90 -1.18 20.70
CA LYS A 193 17.09 -2.35 21.04
C LYS A 193 17.42 -3.54 20.14
N LEU A 194 17.48 -3.35 18.82
CA LEU A 194 17.82 -4.42 17.87
C LEU A 194 19.17 -5.05 18.21
N LYS A 195 20.20 -4.22 18.45
CA LYS A 195 21.54 -4.69 18.84
C LYS A 195 21.51 -5.55 20.10
N LYS A 196 20.68 -5.17 21.07
CA LYS A 196 20.57 -5.91 22.35
C LYS A 196 19.76 -7.20 22.20
N THR A 197 18.69 -7.19 21.39
CA THR A 197 17.71 -8.29 21.33
C THR A 197 18.03 -9.29 20.21
N TYR A 198 18.64 -8.82 19.11
CA TYR A 198 18.94 -9.62 17.91
C TYR A 198 20.36 -9.29 17.41
N PRO A 199 21.41 -9.63 18.16
CA PRO A 199 22.79 -9.28 17.81
C PRO A 199 23.20 -9.82 16.43
N ASP A 200 22.77 -11.03 16.08
CA ASP A 200 23.11 -11.66 14.79
C ASP A 200 22.46 -10.97 13.57
N ALA A 201 21.33 -10.30 13.77
CA ALA A 201 20.63 -9.56 12.71
C ALA A 201 21.13 -8.11 12.58
N TYR A 202 21.98 -7.65 13.52
CA TYR A 202 22.51 -6.29 13.56
C TYR A 202 23.89 -6.18 12.86
N GLN A 203 24.54 -7.31 12.59
CA GLN A 203 25.79 -7.35 11.82
C GLN A 203 25.52 -7.14 10.33
#